data_e7bcb9c8fccf06f2c474b00ebc8831e2
#
_entry.id   e7bcb9c8fccf06f2c474b00ebc8831e2
#
_cell.length_a   1.000
_cell.length_b   1.000
_cell.length_c   1.000
_cell.angle_alpha   90.00
_cell.angle_beta   90.00
_cell.angle_gamma   90.00
#
_symmetry.space_group_name_H-M   'P 1'
#
loop_
_entity.id
_entity.type
_entity.pdbx_description
1 polymer ?
#
loop_
_entity_poly.entity_id
_entity_poly.type
_entity_poly.pdbx_seq_one_letter_code
_entity_poly.pdbx_strand_id
1 'polypeptide(L)'
;MNHRTMLGLICLVSLVAFALLPAEAAEPPLIRFGHGFAAEEQVWLMAARPDLTPGQGTKYRLKFISFQGNPERFQAYLANELDGGTAPGLAVIFARAQGVDIKIVAGICQEADGKDWFTTTYMVKDDAPVKGVRDLKGGTAGVLGFKTATDLWVRAALLNDGLVPDKDVKVVPLPFPAMGAAVRSDKVNLGTFVEPFYSAEVVKGGLRTLFTAVKAVGYDHELLDVWFGEKFLKAQPEAVRSFLIDYVSATRYYLANQAQAKRDLHKAGFVRTPLELYLKNADWKRDPGGRVDVASLKKLAVFMHEKLGWLEKPVNVDEMVDLGHLPR
;
A
#
# COMPACT_ATOMS: atom_id res chain seq x y z
N MET A 1 -35.64 -87.93 -39.09
CA MET A 1 -34.19 -87.86 -39.37
C MET A 1 -33.69 -86.51 -38.95
N ASN A 2 -32.74 -86.54 -38.02
CA ASN A 2 -32.28 -85.37 -37.20
C ASN A 2 -31.34 -84.46 -37.95
N HIS A 3 -31.54 -83.12 -37.83
CA HIS A 3 -30.50 -82.18 -38.08
C HIS A 3 -30.40 -81.27 -36.81
N ARG A 4 -29.29 -81.44 -36.05
CA ARG A 4 -28.85 -80.63 -34.99
C ARG A 4 -28.09 -79.42 -35.57
N THR A 5 -28.59 -78.22 -35.35
CA THR A 5 -27.92 -76.97 -35.64
C THR A 5 -27.16 -76.51 -34.40
N MET A 6 -25.86 -76.39 -34.53
CA MET A 6 -24.95 -75.85 -33.51
C MET A 6 -24.97 -74.31 -33.56
N LEU A 7 -25.46 -73.69 -32.49
CA LEU A 7 -25.36 -72.24 -32.31
C LEU A 7 -23.96 -71.89 -31.72
N GLY A 8 -23.13 -71.21 -32.50
CA GLY A 8 -21.89 -70.61 -32.07
C GLY A 8 -22.16 -69.30 -31.39
N LEU A 9 -21.74 -69.22 -30.12
CA LEU A 9 -21.78 -68.01 -29.28
C LEU A 9 -20.55 -67.15 -29.59
N ILE A 10 -20.74 -66.04 -30.30
CA ILE A 10 -19.69 -65.04 -30.54
C ILE A 10 -19.75 -64.05 -29.39
N CYS A 11 -18.78 -64.15 -28.45
CA CYS A 11 -18.55 -63.12 -27.41
C CYS A 11 -17.86 -61.90 -28.03
N LEU A 12 -18.62 -60.85 -28.23
CA LEU A 12 -18.09 -59.53 -28.62
C LEU A 12 -17.49 -58.85 -27.37
N VAL A 13 -16.19 -58.87 -27.24
CA VAL A 13 -15.47 -58.10 -26.21
C VAL A 13 -15.38 -56.66 -26.68
N SER A 14 -16.29 -55.79 -26.21
CA SER A 14 -16.23 -54.36 -26.46
C SER A 14 -15.13 -53.74 -25.57
N LEU A 15 -13.95 -53.47 -26.13
CA LEU A 15 -12.87 -52.71 -25.49
C LEU A 15 -13.30 -51.24 -25.46
N VAL A 16 -13.82 -50.79 -24.32
CA VAL A 16 -14.05 -49.37 -24.04
C VAL A 16 -12.71 -48.71 -23.83
N ALA A 17 -12.15 -48.12 -24.86
CA ALA A 17 -11.01 -47.22 -24.76
C ALA A 17 -11.47 -45.94 -24.03
N PHE A 18 -11.23 -45.84 -22.73
CA PHE A 18 -11.38 -44.60 -21.97
C PHE A 18 -10.29 -43.65 -22.50
N ALA A 19 -10.61 -42.78 -23.45
CA ALA A 19 -9.74 -41.69 -23.84
C ALA A 19 -9.56 -40.79 -22.60
N LEU A 20 -8.38 -40.85 -21.99
CA LEU A 20 -7.92 -39.86 -21.03
C LEU A 20 -7.85 -38.51 -21.77
N LEU A 21 -8.94 -37.75 -21.74
CA LEU A 21 -8.91 -36.34 -22.11
C LEU A 21 -7.86 -35.70 -21.20
N PRO A 22 -6.89 -34.95 -21.75
CA PRO A 22 -5.99 -34.20 -20.90
C PRO A 22 -6.84 -33.31 -20.02
N ALA A 23 -6.73 -33.44 -18.71
CA ALA A 23 -7.37 -32.53 -17.77
C ALA A 23 -6.89 -31.12 -18.14
N GLU A 24 -7.81 -30.29 -18.62
CA GLU A 24 -7.55 -28.89 -18.89
C GLU A 24 -7.01 -28.33 -17.58
N ALA A 25 -5.74 -27.89 -17.57
CA ALA A 25 -5.10 -27.38 -16.37
C ALA A 25 -5.94 -26.20 -15.87
N ALA A 26 -6.50 -26.32 -14.68
CA ALA A 26 -7.33 -25.26 -14.09
C ALA A 26 -6.57 -23.94 -14.14
N GLU A 27 -7.23 -22.88 -14.61
CA GLU A 27 -6.62 -21.55 -14.67
C GLU A 27 -6.11 -21.15 -13.27
N PRO A 28 -4.90 -20.55 -13.19
CA PRO A 28 -4.37 -20.08 -11.92
C PRO A 28 -5.33 -19.10 -11.23
N PRO A 29 -5.43 -19.09 -9.88
CA PRO A 29 -6.30 -18.19 -9.16
C PRO A 29 -6.07 -16.73 -9.54
N LEU A 30 -7.17 -15.97 -9.73
CA LEU A 30 -7.11 -14.55 -10.01
C LEU A 30 -7.00 -13.78 -8.68
N ILE A 31 -6.00 -12.93 -8.57
CA ILE A 31 -5.83 -11.94 -7.49
C ILE A 31 -6.30 -10.58 -8.02
N ARG A 32 -7.41 -10.06 -7.49
CA ARG A 32 -7.89 -8.70 -7.74
C ARG A 32 -7.25 -7.79 -6.69
N PHE A 33 -6.29 -6.96 -7.12
CA PHE A 33 -5.40 -6.24 -6.23
C PHE A 33 -5.57 -4.73 -6.37
N GLY A 34 -5.97 -4.07 -5.27
CA GLY A 34 -6.14 -2.63 -5.21
C GLY A 34 -4.85 -1.90 -4.90
N HIS A 35 -4.51 -0.85 -5.67
CA HIS A 35 -3.32 -0.04 -5.45
C HIS A 35 -3.59 1.46 -5.51
N GLY A 36 -2.66 2.28 -5.01
CA GLY A 36 -2.70 3.74 -5.04
C GLY A 36 -1.70 4.34 -6.03
N PHE A 37 -1.25 5.60 -5.73
CA PHE A 37 -0.47 6.44 -6.64
C PHE A 37 0.86 6.92 -6.06
N ALA A 38 1.29 6.47 -4.89
CA ALA A 38 2.53 6.89 -4.26
C ALA A 38 3.16 5.77 -3.45
N ALA A 39 4.49 5.69 -3.47
CA ALA A 39 5.31 4.78 -2.66
C ALA A 39 5.14 3.27 -2.94
N GLU A 40 4.55 2.89 -4.07
CA GLU A 40 4.22 1.50 -4.41
C GLU A 40 5.06 0.94 -5.57
N GLU A 41 6.26 1.45 -5.78
CA GLU A 41 7.09 1.17 -6.95
C GLU A 41 7.31 -0.32 -7.19
N GLN A 42 7.63 -1.11 -6.15
CA GLN A 42 7.83 -2.55 -6.28
C GLN A 42 6.53 -3.30 -6.62
N VAL A 43 5.38 -2.79 -6.15
CA VAL A 43 4.07 -3.35 -6.51
C VAL A 43 3.77 -3.10 -7.99
N TRP A 44 3.99 -1.87 -8.45
CA TRP A 44 3.78 -1.52 -9.86
C TRP A 44 4.75 -2.24 -10.80
N LEU A 45 5.98 -2.53 -10.35
CA LEU A 45 6.94 -3.33 -11.12
C LEU A 45 6.41 -4.73 -11.41
N MET A 46 5.60 -5.33 -10.54
CA MET A 46 5.00 -6.63 -10.81
C MET A 46 4.11 -6.63 -12.06
N ALA A 47 3.53 -5.47 -12.42
CA ALA A 47 2.78 -5.31 -13.67
C ALA A 47 3.66 -4.81 -14.82
N ALA A 48 4.60 -3.89 -14.55
CA ALA A 48 5.44 -3.26 -15.58
C ALA A 48 6.55 -4.21 -16.09
N ARG A 49 6.97 -5.20 -15.28
CA ARG A 49 8.08 -6.11 -15.54
C ARG A 49 7.70 -7.57 -15.23
N PRO A 50 6.90 -8.20 -16.13
CA PRO A 50 6.48 -9.61 -15.95
C PRO A 50 7.63 -10.61 -15.83
N ASP A 51 8.81 -10.26 -16.32
CA ASP A 51 10.03 -11.06 -16.19
C ASP A 51 10.53 -11.16 -14.73
N LEU A 52 10.11 -10.24 -13.85
CA LEU A 52 10.42 -10.30 -12.42
C LEU A 52 9.41 -11.15 -11.63
N THR A 53 8.33 -11.59 -12.27
CA THR A 53 7.20 -12.26 -11.61
C THR A 53 6.86 -13.61 -12.26
N PRO A 54 7.76 -14.61 -12.22
CA PRO A 54 7.58 -15.90 -12.89
C PRO A 54 6.37 -16.70 -12.37
N GLY A 55 5.86 -16.40 -11.19
CA GLY A 55 4.64 -17.00 -10.65
C GLY A 55 3.37 -16.49 -11.33
N GLN A 56 3.42 -15.27 -11.87
CA GLN A 56 2.27 -14.67 -12.56
C GLN A 56 1.98 -15.41 -13.87
N GLY A 57 0.70 -15.74 -14.11
CA GLY A 57 0.26 -16.55 -15.25
C GLY A 57 0.41 -18.07 -15.04
N THR A 58 1.18 -18.52 -14.05
CA THR A 58 1.43 -19.94 -13.75
C THR A 58 0.89 -20.40 -12.39
N LYS A 59 1.09 -19.61 -11.35
CA LYS A 59 0.66 -19.88 -9.97
C LYS A 59 -0.49 -18.98 -9.53
N TYR A 60 -0.57 -17.78 -10.08
CA TYR A 60 -1.64 -16.83 -9.90
C TYR A 60 -1.77 -15.94 -11.14
N ARG A 61 -2.91 -15.30 -11.32
CA ARG A 61 -3.13 -14.19 -12.26
C ARG A 61 -3.35 -12.92 -11.45
N LEU A 62 -2.90 -11.78 -11.95
CA LEU A 62 -2.99 -10.50 -11.25
C LEU A 62 -3.82 -9.51 -12.07
N LYS A 63 -4.84 -8.93 -11.42
CA LYS A 63 -5.61 -7.79 -11.94
C LYS A 63 -5.42 -6.60 -11.02
N PHE A 64 -4.65 -5.61 -11.49
CA PHE A 64 -4.49 -4.34 -10.78
C PHE A 64 -5.70 -3.43 -10.97
N ILE A 65 -6.13 -2.80 -9.87
CA ILE A 65 -7.23 -1.84 -9.84
C ILE A 65 -6.78 -0.63 -9.04
N SER A 66 -6.77 0.54 -9.68
CA SER A 66 -6.27 1.78 -9.09
C SER A 66 -7.39 2.52 -8.33
N PHE A 67 -7.06 3.08 -7.17
CA PHE A 67 -7.99 3.82 -6.30
C PHE A 67 -7.37 5.13 -5.83
N GLN A 68 -8.21 6.17 -5.68
CA GLN A 68 -7.77 7.47 -5.18
C GLN A 68 -7.43 7.43 -3.68
N GLY A 69 -8.09 6.56 -2.91
CA GLY A 69 -7.89 6.48 -1.47
C GLY A 69 -8.19 5.11 -0.86
N ASN A 70 -7.80 4.94 0.40
CA ASN A 70 -8.03 3.69 1.13
C ASN A 70 -9.52 3.42 1.43
N PRO A 71 -10.38 4.43 1.73
CA PRO A 71 -11.79 4.16 1.96
C PRO A 71 -12.47 3.48 0.79
N GLU A 72 -12.23 3.96 -0.44
CA GLU A 72 -12.79 3.36 -1.66
C GLU A 72 -12.26 1.92 -1.86
N ARG A 73 -10.98 1.68 -1.57
CA ARG A 73 -10.35 0.36 -1.67
C ARG A 73 -10.96 -0.64 -0.70
N PHE A 74 -11.20 -0.22 0.55
CA PHE A 74 -11.86 -1.08 1.53
C PHE A 74 -13.35 -1.30 1.21
N GLN A 75 -14.05 -0.32 0.64
CA GLN A 75 -15.41 -0.51 0.15
C GLN A 75 -15.46 -1.53 -0.99
N ALA A 76 -14.55 -1.46 -1.96
CA ALA A 76 -14.44 -2.44 -3.04
C ALA A 76 -14.13 -3.85 -2.50
N TYR A 77 -13.29 -3.97 -1.46
CA TYR A 77 -13.08 -5.25 -0.78
C TYR A 77 -14.36 -5.80 -0.13
N LEU A 78 -15.09 -4.95 0.62
CA LEU A 78 -16.36 -5.35 1.25
C LEU A 78 -17.42 -5.71 0.22
N ALA A 79 -17.40 -5.09 -0.97
CA ALA A 79 -18.24 -5.44 -2.11
C ALA A 79 -17.77 -6.72 -2.84
N ASN A 80 -16.73 -7.42 -2.34
CA ASN A 80 -16.12 -8.60 -2.97
C ASN A 80 -15.56 -8.32 -4.39
N GLU A 81 -15.07 -7.11 -4.63
CA GLU A 81 -14.41 -6.71 -5.88
C GLU A 81 -12.88 -6.82 -5.81
N LEU A 82 -12.32 -6.93 -4.60
CA LEU A 82 -10.90 -7.10 -4.31
C LEU A 82 -10.65 -8.34 -3.45
N ASP A 83 -9.45 -8.91 -3.59
CA ASP A 83 -8.93 -9.99 -2.75
C ASP A 83 -7.83 -9.47 -1.80
N GLY A 84 -7.15 -8.40 -2.21
CA GLY A 84 -6.10 -7.74 -1.47
C GLY A 84 -5.75 -6.37 -2.05
N GLY A 85 -4.75 -5.73 -1.48
CA GLY A 85 -4.29 -4.42 -1.94
C GLY A 85 -3.20 -3.85 -1.06
N THR A 86 -2.93 -2.57 -1.27
CA THR A 86 -2.02 -1.78 -0.45
C THR A 86 -2.81 -0.84 0.46
N ALA A 87 -2.30 -0.53 1.63
CA ALA A 87 -2.81 0.53 2.49
C ALA A 87 -1.76 0.94 3.53
N PRO A 88 -1.82 2.18 4.05
CA PRO A 88 -1.09 2.50 5.27
C PRO A 88 -1.47 1.56 6.41
N GLY A 89 -0.46 1.10 7.19
CA GLY A 89 -0.69 0.18 8.29
C GLY A 89 -1.74 0.69 9.28
N LEU A 90 -1.73 2.00 9.57
CA LEU A 90 -2.77 2.60 10.41
C LEU A 90 -4.18 2.49 9.82
N ALA A 91 -4.32 2.51 8.48
CA ALA A 91 -5.63 2.36 7.84
C ALA A 91 -6.12 0.90 7.94
N VAL A 92 -5.21 -0.08 7.88
CA VAL A 92 -5.53 -1.49 8.16
C VAL A 92 -5.96 -1.67 9.61
N ILE A 93 -5.24 -1.07 10.58
CA ILE A 93 -5.61 -1.06 12.01
C ILE A 93 -7.03 -0.51 12.18
N PHE A 94 -7.33 0.62 11.54
CA PHE A 94 -8.64 1.25 11.62
C PHE A 94 -9.75 0.38 11.00
N ALA A 95 -9.51 -0.21 9.83
CA ALA A 95 -10.44 -1.11 9.16
C ALA A 95 -10.71 -2.37 10.01
N ARG A 96 -9.67 -2.96 10.59
CA ARG A 96 -9.78 -4.11 11.51
C ARG A 96 -10.59 -3.77 12.76
N ALA A 97 -10.38 -2.60 13.34
CA ALA A 97 -11.17 -2.14 14.49
C ALA A 97 -12.66 -1.99 14.16
N GLN A 98 -13.00 -1.79 12.89
CA GLN A 98 -14.38 -1.76 12.38
C GLN A 98 -14.90 -3.14 11.93
N GLY A 99 -14.14 -4.21 12.15
CA GLY A 99 -14.54 -5.58 11.81
C GLY A 99 -14.24 -6.01 10.38
N VAL A 100 -13.46 -5.23 9.61
CA VAL A 100 -13.03 -5.64 8.26
C VAL A 100 -12.00 -6.77 8.38
N ASP A 101 -12.26 -7.89 7.73
CA ASP A 101 -11.50 -9.14 7.89
C ASP A 101 -10.31 -9.22 6.92
N ILE A 102 -9.28 -8.41 7.19
CA ILE A 102 -8.04 -8.31 6.40
C ILE A 102 -6.80 -8.46 7.27
N LYS A 103 -5.68 -8.90 6.68
CA LYS A 103 -4.37 -9.00 7.33
C LYS A 103 -3.27 -8.35 6.50
N ILE A 104 -2.34 -7.70 7.17
CA ILE A 104 -1.06 -7.27 6.59
C ILE A 104 -0.19 -8.52 6.38
N VAL A 105 0.34 -8.68 5.17
CA VAL A 105 1.17 -9.83 4.79
C VAL A 105 2.59 -9.46 4.36
N ALA A 106 2.83 -8.18 4.05
CA ALA A 106 4.16 -7.66 3.74
C ALA A 106 4.20 -6.15 3.95
N GLY A 107 5.38 -5.61 4.29
CA GLY A 107 5.66 -4.18 4.30
C GLY A 107 6.07 -3.69 2.91
N ILE A 108 5.70 -2.47 2.58
CA ILE A 108 6.10 -1.78 1.35
C ILE A 108 7.18 -0.75 1.65
N CYS A 109 6.93 0.16 2.59
CA CYS A 109 7.88 1.20 2.96
C CYS A 109 7.59 1.80 4.34
N GLN A 110 8.59 2.48 4.87
CA GLN A 110 8.59 3.11 6.19
C GLN A 110 8.89 4.60 6.09
N GLU A 111 8.27 5.40 6.95
CA GLU A 111 8.75 6.73 7.30
C GLU A 111 10.01 6.57 8.15
N ALA A 112 11.14 7.07 7.68
CA ALA A 112 12.42 6.95 8.36
C ALA A 112 13.20 8.25 8.32
N ASP A 113 13.87 8.59 9.43
CA ASP A 113 14.79 9.72 9.47
C ASP A 113 16.16 9.29 8.94
N GLY A 114 16.78 10.13 8.10
CA GLY A 114 18.09 9.85 7.55
C GLY A 114 18.39 10.64 6.27
N LYS A 115 19.66 10.64 5.86
CA LYS A 115 20.11 11.38 4.67
C LYS A 115 19.64 10.74 3.36
N ASP A 116 19.42 9.41 3.38
CA ASP A 116 19.18 8.61 2.19
C ASP A 116 17.70 8.27 1.98
N TRP A 117 16.85 8.68 2.93
CA TRP A 117 15.44 8.32 2.91
C TRP A 117 14.55 9.55 2.81
N PHE A 118 13.48 9.41 2.05
CA PHE A 118 12.37 10.35 2.07
C PHE A 118 11.48 10.07 3.28
N THR A 119 10.97 11.12 3.88
CA THR A 119 9.88 11.07 4.85
C THR A 119 8.83 12.12 4.48
N THR A 120 7.56 11.81 4.67
CA THR A 120 6.46 12.74 4.39
C THR A 120 6.73 14.07 5.08
N THR A 121 6.65 15.14 4.31
CA THR A 121 7.11 16.47 4.70
C THR A 121 5.94 17.44 4.81
N TYR A 122 5.99 18.27 5.84
CA TYR A 122 5.01 19.32 6.07
C TYR A 122 5.67 20.68 5.84
N MET A 123 5.10 21.45 4.90
CA MET A 123 5.70 22.69 4.43
C MET A 123 4.77 23.87 4.64
N VAL A 124 5.39 25.03 4.88
CA VAL A 124 4.79 26.36 4.97
C VAL A 124 5.41 27.27 3.90
N LYS A 125 4.86 28.44 3.68
CA LYS A 125 5.51 29.45 2.80
C LYS A 125 6.87 29.85 3.38
N ASP A 126 7.83 30.12 2.50
CA ASP A 126 9.18 30.55 2.91
C ASP A 126 9.16 31.83 3.74
N ASP A 127 8.31 32.78 3.37
CA ASP A 127 8.16 34.10 3.99
C ASP A 127 7.17 34.11 5.19
N ALA A 128 6.52 32.97 5.47
CA ALA A 128 5.60 32.88 6.60
C ALA A 128 6.32 33.08 7.95
N PRO A 129 5.75 33.81 8.91
CA PRO A 129 6.33 34.03 10.23
C PRO A 129 6.36 32.77 11.12
N VAL A 130 5.90 31.63 10.60
CA VAL A 130 5.79 30.34 11.28
C VAL A 130 7.18 29.72 11.45
N LYS A 131 7.77 29.70 12.62
CA LYS A 131 9.09 29.10 12.92
C LYS A 131 8.99 27.69 13.51
N GLY A 132 7.87 27.34 14.11
CA GLY A 132 7.59 26.06 14.74
C GLY A 132 6.10 25.71 14.69
N VAL A 133 5.76 24.52 15.16
CA VAL A 133 4.37 24.03 15.12
C VAL A 133 3.43 24.92 15.96
N ARG A 134 3.91 25.47 17.06
CA ARG A 134 3.13 26.41 17.91
C ARG A 134 2.64 27.66 17.19
N ASP A 135 3.40 28.12 16.20
CA ASP A 135 3.05 29.32 15.44
C ASP A 135 1.89 29.07 14.45
N LEU A 136 1.46 27.81 14.29
CA LEU A 136 0.29 27.45 13.49
C LEU A 136 -1.05 27.78 14.18
N LYS A 137 -1.03 28.21 15.44
CA LYS A 137 -2.26 28.53 16.19
C LYS A 137 -3.13 29.55 15.45
N GLY A 138 -4.42 29.22 15.30
CA GLY A 138 -5.39 30.02 14.54
C GLY A 138 -5.37 29.75 13.02
N GLY A 139 -4.40 28.93 12.56
CA GLY A 139 -4.22 28.60 11.14
C GLY A 139 -4.97 27.35 10.69
N THR A 140 -4.67 26.93 9.47
CA THR A 140 -5.25 25.76 8.80
C THR A 140 -4.18 24.85 8.26
N ALA A 141 -4.28 23.54 8.51
CA ALA A 141 -3.40 22.50 8.00
C ALA A 141 -4.11 21.63 6.95
N GLY A 142 -3.50 21.47 5.77
CA GLY A 142 -3.99 20.62 4.69
C GLY A 142 -3.44 19.20 4.83
N VAL A 143 -4.34 18.19 4.81
CA VAL A 143 -4.03 16.76 4.84
C VAL A 143 -4.72 16.06 3.68
N LEU A 144 -4.32 14.83 3.30
CA LEU A 144 -4.98 14.09 2.22
C LEU A 144 -6.45 13.80 2.54
N GLY A 145 -6.75 13.52 3.80
CA GLY A 145 -8.09 13.21 4.29
C GLY A 145 -8.08 12.94 5.78
N PHE A 146 -9.25 12.96 6.41
CA PHE A 146 -9.39 12.67 7.83
C PHE A 146 -9.11 11.20 8.13
N LYS A 147 -8.50 10.94 9.29
CA LYS A 147 -8.11 9.60 9.76
C LYS A 147 -7.15 8.88 8.80
N THR A 148 -6.38 9.64 8.02
CA THR A 148 -5.28 9.14 7.19
C THR A 148 -3.94 9.29 7.93
N ALA A 149 -2.88 8.73 7.37
CA ALA A 149 -1.52 8.90 7.90
C ALA A 149 -1.13 10.38 7.98
N THR A 150 -1.43 11.16 6.95
CA THR A 150 -1.15 12.60 6.91
C THR A 150 -1.89 13.39 7.99
N ASP A 151 -3.11 13.00 8.32
CA ASP A 151 -3.89 13.60 9.41
C ASP A 151 -3.31 13.21 10.78
N LEU A 152 -2.92 11.94 10.96
CA LEU A 152 -2.30 11.48 12.21
C LEU A 152 -1.05 12.29 12.53
N TRP A 153 -0.15 12.48 11.57
CA TRP A 153 1.12 13.19 11.82
C TRP A 153 0.92 14.67 12.11
N VAL A 154 -0.02 15.35 11.43
CA VAL A 154 -0.39 16.74 11.79
C VAL A 154 -0.89 16.79 13.22
N ARG A 155 -1.83 15.91 13.59
CA ARG A 155 -2.39 15.89 14.95
C ARG A 155 -1.32 15.56 15.99
N ALA A 156 -0.42 14.62 15.69
CA ALA A 156 0.70 14.28 16.55
C ALA A 156 1.61 15.50 16.78
N ALA A 157 2.02 16.20 15.72
CA ALA A 157 2.84 17.40 15.83
C ALA A 157 2.15 18.48 16.65
N LEU A 158 0.86 18.74 16.41
CA LEU A 158 0.09 19.73 17.16
C LEU A 158 0.01 19.36 18.65
N LEU A 159 -0.35 18.13 18.99
CA LEU A 159 -0.46 17.67 20.38
C LEU A 159 0.88 17.73 21.12
N ASN A 160 1.98 17.36 20.47
CA ASN A 160 3.32 17.41 21.07
C ASN A 160 3.77 18.84 21.38
N ASP A 161 3.27 19.82 20.63
CA ASP A 161 3.54 21.25 20.86
C ASP A 161 2.46 21.95 21.70
N GLY A 162 1.52 21.20 22.30
CA GLY A 162 0.50 21.70 23.21
C GLY A 162 -0.69 22.39 22.51
N LEU A 163 -0.85 22.17 21.21
CA LEU A 163 -2.01 22.65 20.45
C LEU A 163 -3.09 21.55 20.33
N VAL A 164 -4.34 21.96 20.37
CA VAL A 164 -5.48 21.05 20.24
C VAL A 164 -5.94 21.05 18.77
N PRO A 165 -5.83 19.90 18.04
CA PRO A 165 -6.33 19.77 16.67
C PRO A 165 -7.83 20.16 16.60
N ASP A 166 -8.21 20.77 15.48
CA ASP A 166 -9.55 21.29 15.17
C ASP A 166 -10.04 22.45 16.05
N LYS A 167 -9.39 22.70 17.19
CA LYS A 167 -9.66 23.87 18.06
C LYS A 167 -8.63 24.98 17.86
N ASP A 168 -7.35 24.67 17.98
CA ASP A 168 -6.27 25.66 17.83
C ASP A 168 -5.78 25.75 16.38
N VAL A 169 -5.84 24.65 15.61
CA VAL A 169 -5.50 24.60 14.18
C VAL A 169 -6.56 23.78 13.46
N LYS A 170 -7.19 24.39 12.46
CA LYS A 170 -8.19 23.70 11.63
C LYS A 170 -7.50 22.71 10.69
N VAL A 171 -7.94 21.44 10.67
CA VAL A 171 -7.48 20.44 9.71
C VAL A 171 -8.48 20.31 8.58
N VAL A 172 -8.00 20.33 7.32
CA VAL A 172 -8.88 20.28 6.13
C VAL A 172 -8.34 19.27 5.10
N PRO A 173 -9.24 18.51 4.43
CA PRO A 173 -8.83 17.58 3.39
C PRO A 173 -8.50 18.34 2.10
N LEU A 174 -7.35 17.98 1.49
CA LEU A 174 -6.89 18.51 0.20
C LEU A 174 -6.12 17.41 -0.56
N PRO A 175 -6.36 17.22 -1.87
CA PRO A 175 -5.58 16.30 -2.67
C PRO A 175 -4.15 16.80 -2.86
N PHE A 176 -3.17 15.88 -2.90
CA PHE A 176 -1.74 16.22 -3.03
C PHE A 176 -1.43 17.18 -4.19
N PRO A 177 -1.99 17.03 -5.42
CA PRO A 177 -1.71 17.96 -6.50
C PRO A 177 -2.11 19.42 -6.24
N ALA A 178 -3.09 19.65 -5.36
CA ALA A 178 -3.58 20.98 -5.02
C ALA A 178 -2.85 21.62 -3.83
N MET A 179 -2.08 20.83 -3.07
CA MET A 179 -1.51 21.22 -1.78
C MET A 179 -0.58 22.43 -1.87
N GLY A 180 0.38 22.40 -2.82
CA GLY A 180 1.34 23.50 -2.98
C GLY A 180 0.68 24.83 -3.37
N ALA A 181 -0.32 24.80 -4.25
CA ALA A 181 -1.07 26.00 -4.63
C ALA A 181 -1.89 26.54 -3.45
N ALA A 182 -2.47 25.65 -2.63
CA ALA A 182 -3.25 26.04 -1.45
C ALA A 182 -2.36 26.71 -0.38
N VAL A 183 -1.14 26.23 -0.16
CA VAL A 183 -0.17 26.87 0.76
C VAL A 183 0.26 28.23 0.23
N ARG A 184 0.64 28.37 -1.06
CA ARG A 184 1.08 29.62 -1.65
C ARG A 184 -0.01 30.70 -1.68
N SER A 185 -1.28 30.31 -1.79
CA SER A 185 -2.44 31.22 -1.80
C SER A 185 -3.04 31.48 -0.43
N ASP A 186 -2.39 31.03 0.65
CA ASP A 186 -2.83 31.16 2.04
C ASP A 186 -4.21 30.51 2.33
N LYS A 187 -4.67 29.60 1.46
CA LYS A 187 -5.86 28.78 1.75
C LYS A 187 -5.63 27.82 2.91
N VAL A 188 -4.38 27.35 3.05
CA VAL A 188 -3.88 26.63 4.21
C VAL A 188 -2.52 27.19 4.59
N ASN A 189 -2.20 27.21 5.89
CA ASN A 189 -0.92 27.68 6.40
C ASN A 189 0.14 26.60 6.36
N LEU A 190 -0.28 25.33 6.45
CA LEU A 190 0.56 24.15 6.40
C LEU A 190 0.01 23.17 5.36
N GLY A 191 0.87 22.60 4.53
CA GLY A 191 0.51 21.56 3.58
C GLY A 191 1.33 20.29 3.77
N THR A 192 0.76 19.15 3.36
CA THR A 192 1.42 17.84 3.39
C THR A 192 1.95 17.46 2.02
N PHE A 193 3.20 17.02 1.95
CA PHE A 193 3.87 16.67 0.71
C PHE A 193 4.52 15.29 0.78
N VAL A 194 4.24 14.49 -0.24
CA VAL A 194 4.82 13.17 -0.51
C VAL A 194 5.45 13.16 -1.89
N GLU A 195 6.37 12.24 -2.16
CA GLU A 195 6.86 12.05 -3.52
C GLU A 195 5.77 11.44 -4.43
N PRO A 196 5.67 11.85 -5.69
CA PRO A 196 6.56 12.78 -6.41
C PRO A 196 6.16 14.28 -6.29
N PHE A 197 5.13 14.62 -5.53
CA PHE A 197 4.62 16.00 -5.39
C PHE A 197 5.60 16.91 -4.64
N TYR A 198 6.30 16.37 -3.64
CA TYR A 198 7.31 17.11 -2.87
C TYR A 198 8.39 17.70 -3.78
N SER A 199 9.04 16.85 -4.59
CA SER A 199 10.10 17.30 -5.49
C SER A 199 9.59 18.32 -6.51
N ALA A 200 8.37 18.17 -7.01
CA ALA A 200 7.76 19.15 -7.92
C ALA A 200 7.58 20.52 -7.25
N GLU A 201 7.20 20.55 -5.98
CA GLU A 201 7.03 21.80 -5.23
C GLU A 201 8.37 22.43 -4.81
N VAL A 202 9.39 21.62 -4.51
CA VAL A 202 10.76 22.09 -4.26
C VAL A 202 11.32 22.82 -5.48
N VAL A 203 11.12 22.26 -6.69
CA VAL A 203 11.55 22.91 -7.95
C VAL A 203 10.85 24.25 -8.18
N LYS A 204 9.56 24.36 -7.83
CA LYS A 204 8.81 25.62 -7.93
C LYS A 204 9.28 26.69 -6.94
N GLY A 205 9.85 26.27 -5.79
CA GLY A 205 10.25 27.15 -4.71
C GLY A 205 9.10 27.80 -3.95
N GLY A 206 9.44 28.71 -3.02
CA GLY A 206 8.50 29.48 -2.23
C GLY A 206 7.86 28.71 -1.08
N LEU A 207 8.34 27.49 -0.79
CA LEU A 207 7.92 26.67 0.36
C LEU A 207 9.12 26.11 1.08
N ARG A 208 9.05 26.01 2.40
CA ARG A 208 10.06 25.37 3.25
C ARG A 208 9.44 24.34 4.18
N THR A 209 10.23 23.33 4.52
CA THR A 209 9.86 22.31 5.49
C THR A 209 9.73 22.92 6.90
N LEU A 210 8.64 22.61 7.57
CA LEU A 210 8.43 22.91 8.98
C LEU A 210 8.78 21.69 9.86
N PHE A 211 8.22 20.51 9.51
CA PHE A 211 8.52 19.25 10.16
C PHE A 211 8.28 18.07 9.20
N THR A 212 8.63 16.85 9.65
CA THR A 212 8.43 15.60 8.90
C THR A 212 7.56 14.64 9.70
N ALA A 213 7.04 13.60 9.03
CA ALA A 213 6.25 12.56 9.69
C ALA A 213 6.99 11.90 10.85
N VAL A 214 8.29 11.60 10.68
CA VAL A 214 9.11 11.02 11.73
C VAL A 214 9.25 11.97 12.93
N LYS A 215 9.47 13.26 12.67
CA LYS A 215 9.56 14.27 13.76
C LYS A 215 8.23 14.44 14.49
N ALA A 216 7.11 14.29 13.78
CA ALA A 216 5.77 14.40 14.37
C ALA A 216 5.48 13.31 15.42
N VAL A 217 5.94 12.06 15.18
CA VAL A 217 5.72 10.94 16.12
C VAL A 217 6.95 10.59 16.95
N GLY A 218 8.15 11.03 16.55
CA GLY A 218 9.41 10.86 17.28
C GLY A 218 10.14 9.54 17.05
N TYR A 219 9.75 8.74 16.05
CA TYR A 219 10.39 7.47 15.70
C TYR A 219 10.11 7.07 14.24
N ASP A 220 11.01 6.24 13.67
CA ASP A 220 10.76 5.57 12.39
C ASP A 220 9.56 4.64 12.51
N HIS A 221 8.72 4.56 11.48
CA HIS A 221 7.51 3.75 11.57
C HIS A 221 7.02 3.24 10.20
N GLU A 222 6.26 2.15 10.25
CA GLU A 222 5.61 1.57 9.09
C GLU A 222 4.66 2.58 8.44
N LEU A 223 4.78 2.72 7.13
CA LEU A 223 3.91 3.61 6.36
C LEU A 223 2.89 2.80 5.56
N LEU A 224 3.38 1.96 4.66
CA LEU A 224 2.54 1.32 3.65
C LEU A 224 2.79 -0.18 3.61
N ASP A 225 1.70 -0.94 3.55
CA ASP A 225 1.69 -2.40 3.62
C ASP A 225 0.88 -3.03 2.49
N VAL A 226 1.19 -4.30 2.20
CA VAL A 226 0.34 -5.21 1.44
C VAL A 226 -0.59 -5.94 2.40
N TRP A 227 -1.88 -5.95 2.08
CA TRP A 227 -2.89 -6.68 2.83
C TRP A 227 -3.68 -7.63 1.91
N PHE A 228 -4.20 -8.70 2.50
CA PHE A 228 -5.18 -9.60 1.88
C PHE A 228 -6.35 -9.86 2.81
N GLY A 229 -7.51 -10.18 2.24
CA GLY A 229 -8.66 -10.67 2.98
C GLY A 229 -8.39 -12.05 3.57
N GLU A 230 -8.78 -12.28 4.84
CA GLU A 230 -8.57 -13.58 5.51
C GLU A 230 -9.23 -14.74 4.76
N LYS A 231 -10.39 -14.50 4.13
CA LYS A 231 -11.06 -15.50 3.30
C LYS A 231 -10.16 -15.94 2.14
N PHE A 232 -9.51 -14.98 1.46
CA PHE A 232 -8.62 -15.29 0.33
C PHE A 232 -7.34 -15.97 0.80
N LEU A 233 -6.73 -15.52 1.91
CA LEU A 233 -5.56 -16.16 2.52
C LEU A 233 -5.81 -17.64 2.83
N LYS A 234 -6.98 -17.96 3.38
CA LYS A 234 -7.36 -19.34 3.71
C LYS A 234 -7.68 -20.18 2.47
N ALA A 235 -8.32 -19.58 1.47
CA ALA A 235 -8.75 -20.29 0.26
C ALA A 235 -7.62 -20.51 -0.76
N GLN A 236 -6.65 -19.58 -0.83
CA GLN A 236 -5.62 -19.53 -1.88
C GLN A 236 -4.19 -19.29 -1.29
N PRO A 237 -3.76 -20.04 -0.26
CA PRO A 237 -2.48 -19.77 0.42
C PRO A 237 -1.27 -19.87 -0.51
N GLU A 238 -1.28 -20.80 -1.47
CA GLU A 238 -0.17 -20.98 -2.42
C GLU A 238 -0.10 -19.87 -3.48
N ALA A 239 -1.25 -19.33 -3.90
CA ALA A 239 -1.28 -18.16 -4.78
C ALA A 239 -0.72 -16.93 -4.08
N VAL A 240 -1.08 -16.71 -2.80
CA VAL A 240 -0.54 -15.60 -1.98
C VAL A 240 0.96 -15.78 -1.75
N ARG A 241 1.41 -17.01 -1.43
CA ARG A 241 2.85 -17.30 -1.28
C ARG A 241 3.62 -16.99 -2.56
N SER A 242 3.11 -17.43 -3.71
CA SER A 242 3.74 -17.18 -5.01
C SER A 242 3.75 -15.69 -5.36
N PHE A 243 2.66 -14.96 -5.08
CA PHE A 243 2.60 -13.51 -5.20
C PHE A 243 3.66 -12.82 -4.33
N LEU A 244 3.84 -13.24 -3.08
CA LEU A 244 4.81 -12.63 -2.16
C LEU A 244 6.27 -12.97 -2.53
N ILE A 245 6.54 -14.13 -3.14
CA ILE A 245 7.85 -14.45 -3.73
C ILE A 245 8.18 -13.46 -4.85
N ASP A 246 7.24 -13.25 -5.78
CA ASP A 246 7.40 -12.31 -6.88
C ASP A 246 7.49 -10.86 -6.38
N TYR A 247 6.69 -10.49 -5.38
CA TYR A 247 6.75 -9.19 -4.72
C TYR A 247 8.15 -8.91 -4.11
N VAL A 248 8.70 -9.87 -3.37
CA VAL A 248 10.05 -9.74 -2.78
C VAL A 248 11.11 -9.67 -3.88
N SER A 249 10.96 -10.42 -4.97
CA SER A 249 11.84 -10.33 -6.14
C SER A 249 11.81 -8.94 -6.76
N ALA A 250 10.61 -8.39 -7.00
CA ALA A 250 10.43 -7.04 -7.52
C ALA A 250 10.99 -5.97 -6.56
N THR A 251 10.82 -6.15 -5.24
CA THR A 251 11.40 -5.26 -4.23
C THR A 251 12.92 -5.25 -4.28
N ARG A 252 13.55 -6.41 -4.32
CA ARG A 252 15.02 -6.54 -4.43
C ARG A 252 15.55 -5.94 -5.73
N TYR A 253 14.86 -6.20 -6.83
CA TYR A 253 15.21 -5.59 -8.12
C TYR A 253 15.13 -4.06 -8.05
N TYR A 254 14.03 -3.52 -7.51
CA TYR A 254 13.85 -2.09 -7.33
C TYR A 254 14.99 -1.46 -6.52
N LEU A 255 15.32 -2.04 -5.38
CA LEU A 255 16.38 -1.53 -4.51
C LEU A 255 17.77 -1.56 -5.17
N ALA A 256 18.05 -2.60 -5.94
CA ALA A 256 19.33 -2.76 -6.64
C ALA A 256 19.43 -1.92 -7.93
N ASN A 257 18.30 -1.54 -8.55
CA ASN A 257 18.24 -0.95 -9.89
C ASN A 257 17.29 0.26 -9.95
N GLN A 258 17.25 1.11 -8.93
CA GLN A 258 16.25 2.19 -8.78
C GLN A 258 16.09 3.05 -10.04
N ALA A 259 17.19 3.50 -10.65
CA ALA A 259 17.12 4.36 -11.84
C ALA A 259 16.45 3.65 -13.03
N GLN A 260 16.76 2.36 -13.26
CA GLN A 260 16.12 1.58 -14.34
C GLN A 260 14.67 1.28 -14.01
N ALA A 261 14.36 0.86 -12.77
CA ALA A 261 13.01 0.60 -12.31
C ALA A 261 12.10 1.84 -12.46
N LYS A 262 12.59 3.01 -12.06
CA LYS A 262 11.88 4.30 -12.27
C LYS A 262 11.61 4.59 -13.75
N ARG A 263 12.55 4.29 -14.66
CA ARG A 263 12.32 4.41 -16.13
C ARG A 263 11.24 3.46 -16.61
N ASP A 264 11.28 2.21 -16.17
CA ASP A 264 10.30 1.19 -16.53
C ASP A 264 8.89 1.58 -16.06
N LEU A 265 8.76 2.05 -14.84
CA LEU A 265 7.48 2.53 -14.26
C LEU A 265 6.94 3.76 -14.96
N HIS A 266 7.81 4.72 -15.30
CA HIS A 266 7.43 5.90 -16.07
C HIS A 266 6.96 5.52 -17.49
N LYS A 267 7.70 4.62 -18.16
CA LYS A 267 7.34 4.09 -19.49
C LYS A 267 6.00 3.33 -19.46
N ALA A 268 5.74 2.59 -18.40
CA ALA A 268 4.48 1.87 -18.20
C ALA A 268 3.31 2.77 -17.77
N GLY A 269 3.55 4.07 -17.49
CA GLY A 269 2.51 5.04 -17.16
C GLY A 269 2.03 5.04 -15.70
N PHE A 270 2.71 4.31 -14.81
CA PHE A 270 2.41 4.34 -13.37
C PHE A 270 2.76 5.68 -12.73
N VAL A 271 3.84 6.32 -13.18
CA VAL A 271 4.27 7.63 -12.71
C VAL A 271 4.26 8.63 -13.87
N ARG A 272 3.55 9.77 -13.69
CA ARG A 272 3.39 10.81 -14.72
C ARG A 272 4.29 12.02 -14.50
N THR A 273 5.00 12.08 -13.38
CA THR A 273 6.00 13.13 -13.12
C THR A 273 7.06 13.07 -14.20
N PRO A 274 7.60 14.23 -14.69
CA PRO A 274 8.70 14.25 -15.65
C PRO A 274 9.85 13.33 -15.20
N LEU A 275 10.32 12.48 -16.10
CA LEU A 275 11.29 11.42 -15.78
C LEU A 275 12.54 11.95 -15.07
N GLU A 276 13.08 13.06 -15.53
CA GLU A 276 14.29 13.70 -14.95
C GLU A 276 14.09 14.09 -13.48
N LEU A 277 12.89 14.50 -13.12
CA LEU A 277 12.52 14.81 -11.75
C LEU A 277 12.34 13.53 -10.95
N TYR A 278 11.59 12.57 -11.50
CA TYR A 278 11.33 11.28 -10.82
C TYR A 278 12.63 10.50 -10.53
N LEU A 279 13.60 10.54 -11.41
CA LEU A 279 14.91 9.90 -11.19
C LEU A 279 15.69 10.50 -10.01
N LYS A 280 15.45 11.78 -9.70
CA LYS A 280 16.12 12.50 -8.59
C LYS A 280 15.38 12.40 -7.26
N ASN A 281 14.14 11.94 -7.27
CA ASN A 281 13.35 11.82 -6.04
C ASN A 281 14.02 10.86 -5.05
N ALA A 282 14.16 11.29 -3.81
CA ALA A 282 14.50 10.40 -2.72
C ALA A 282 13.40 9.34 -2.54
N ASP A 283 13.76 8.18 -2.04
CA ASP A 283 12.82 7.08 -1.80
C ASP A 283 12.61 6.83 -0.32
N TRP A 284 11.48 6.25 0.05
CA TRP A 284 11.25 5.76 1.39
C TRP A 284 12.14 4.57 1.71
N LYS A 285 12.38 4.35 2.99
CA LYS A 285 13.05 3.15 3.47
C LYS A 285 12.20 1.91 3.18
N ARG A 286 12.82 0.87 2.59
CA ARG A 286 12.15 -0.39 2.24
C ARG A 286 12.94 -1.58 2.78
N ASP A 287 12.24 -2.57 3.31
CA ASP A 287 12.86 -3.85 3.66
C ASP A 287 12.97 -4.76 2.42
N PRO A 288 14.17 -5.29 2.07
CA PRO A 288 14.35 -6.11 0.88
C PRO A 288 13.64 -7.47 0.95
N GLY A 289 13.17 -7.89 2.11
CA GLY A 289 12.37 -9.10 2.32
C GLY A 289 10.88 -8.83 2.52
N GLY A 290 10.46 -7.55 2.46
CA GLY A 290 9.06 -7.17 2.69
C GLY A 290 8.61 -7.33 4.14
N ARG A 291 9.53 -7.27 5.12
CA ARG A 291 9.19 -7.39 6.54
C ARG A 291 8.51 -6.12 7.05
N VAL A 292 7.58 -6.29 7.95
CA VAL A 292 6.78 -5.23 8.57
C VAL A 292 7.38 -4.85 9.92
N ASP A 293 7.48 -3.57 10.24
CA ASP A 293 7.80 -3.10 11.59
C ASP A 293 6.54 -3.12 12.48
N VAL A 294 6.22 -4.32 12.97
CA VAL A 294 5.08 -4.56 13.86
C VAL A 294 5.17 -3.74 15.15
N ALA A 295 6.39 -3.47 15.64
CA ALA A 295 6.58 -2.70 16.86
C ALA A 295 6.13 -1.24 16.68
N SER A 296 6.42 -0.64 15.53
CA SER A 296 5.94 0.71 15.21
C SER A 296 4.43 0.76 14.99
N LEU A 297 3.84 -0.24 14.33
CA LEU A 297 2.38 -0.35 14.19
C LEU A 297 1.68 -0.42 15.56
N LYS A 298 2.23 -1.14 16.53
CA LYS A 298 1.72 -1.17 17.91
C LYS A 298 1.74 0.21 18.56
N LYS A 299 2.83 0.97 18.40
CA LYS A 299 2.93 2.35 18.91
C LYS A 299 1.90 3.27 18.25
N LEU A 300 1.72 3.15 16.93
CA LEU A 300 0.69 3.91 16.21
C LEU A 300 -0.72 3.57 16.70
N ALA A 301 -1.03 2.30 16.90
CA ALA A 301 -2.33 1.86 17.42
C ALA A 301 -2.62 2.43 18.83
N VAL A 302 -1.62 2.42 19.72
CA VAL A 302 -1.72 3.05 21.06
C VAL A 302 -1.97 4.56 20.91
N PHE A 303 -1.23 5.25 20.04
CA PHE A 303 -1.43 6.67 19.80
C PHE A 303 -2.83 6.99 19.25
N MET A 304 -3.32 6.18 18.30
CA MET A 304 -4.67 6.31 17.74
C MET A 304 -5.76 6.15 18.81
N HIS A 305 -5.56 5.22 19.75
CA HIS A 305 -6.52 4.99 20.83
C HIS A 305 -6.43 6.05 21.92
N GLU A 306 -5.24 6.25 22.53
CA GLU A 306 -5.07 7.04 23.74
C GLU A 306 -5.03 8.55 23.50
N LYS A 307 -4.46 8.98 22.36
CA LYS A 307 -4.24 10.41 22.09
C LYS A 307 -5.25 11.00 21.14
N LEU A 308 -5.70 10.22 20.14
CA LEU A 308 -6.62 10.72 19.13
C LEU A 308 -8.08 10.28 19.35
N GLY A 309 -8.32 9.27 20.17
CA GLY A 309 -9.66 8.70 20.35
C GLY A 309 -10.25 8.11 19.06
N TRP A 310 -9.38 7.72 18.10
CA TRP A 310 -9.84 7.17 16.81
C TRP A 310 -10.28 5.71 16.92
N LEU A 311 -9.77 5.00 17.92
CA LEU A 311 -10.13 3.63 18.24
C LEU A 311 -10.90 3.61 19.56
N GLU A 312 -12.09 3.03 19.56
CA GLU A 312 -12.93 2.89 20.77
C GLU A 312 -12.28 1.97 21.82
N LYS A 313 -11.52 0.98 21.34
CA LYS A 313 -10.84 -0.04 22.17
C LYS A 313 -9.40 -0.21 21.68
N PRO A 314 -8.49 -0.62 22.58
CA PRO A 314 -7.18 -1.11 22.16
C PRO A 314 -7.33 -2.27 21.19
N VAL A 315 -6.46 -2.34 20.20
CA VAL A 315 -6.45 -3.40 19.18
C VAL A 315 -5.20 -4.26 19.31
N ASN A 316 -5.33 -5.56 19.04
CA ASN A 316 -4.19 -6.47 19.00
C ASN A 316 -3.58 -6.49 17.61
N VAL A 317 -2.50 -5.74 17.41
CA VAL A 317 -1.81 -5.64 16.11
C VAL A 317 -1.20 -6.98 15.68
N ASP A 318 -0.79 -7.85 16.61
CA ASP A 318 -0.23 -9.18 16.27
C ASP A 318 -1.27 -10.04 15.53
N GLU A 319 -2.55 -9.90 15.83
CA GLU A 319 -3.62 -10.59 15.12
C GLU A 319 -3.92 -10.01 13.73
N MET A 320 -3.40 -8.81 13.42
CA MET A 320 -3.63 -8.13 12.15
C MET A 320 -2.50 -8.39 11.13
N VAL A 321 -1.40 -9.02 11.55
CA VAL A 321 -0.22 -9.27 10.73
C VAL A 321 -0.01 -10.77 10.57
N ASP A 322 0.20 -11.22 9.32
CA ASP A 322 0.51 -12.61 8.98
C ASP A 322 1.67 -12.65 7.97
N LEU A 323 2.88 -12.76 8.48
CA LEU A 323 4.10 -12.85 7.67
C LEU A 323 4.47 -14.30 7.32
N GLY A 324 3.65 -15.28 7.65
CA GLY A 324 3.91 -16.70 7.40
C GLY A 324 3.98 -17.09 5.93
N HIS A 325 3.47 -16.24 5.06
CA HIS A 325 3.51 -16.43 3.60
C HIS A 325 4.74 -15.79 2.92
N LEU A 326 5.50 -14.92 3.62
CA LEU A 326 6.73 -14.34 3.07
C LEU A 326 7.80 -15.42 2.85
N PRO A 327 8.59 -15.31 1.77
CA PRO A 327 9.75 -16.19 1.58
C PRO A 327 10.78 -15.97 2.70
N ARG A 328 11.40 -17.07 3.12
CA ARG A 328 12.45 -17.07 4.15
C ARG A 328 13.78 -16.55 3.60
#